data_c8a5d71f8eb6b2d91b85284a086ae911
#
_entry.id   c8a5d71f8eb6b2d91b85284a086ae911
#
_cell.length_a   1.000
_cell.length_b   1.000
_cell.length_c   1.000
_cell.angle_alpha   90.00
_cell.angle_beta   90.00
_cell.angle_gamma   90.00
#
_symmetry.space_group_name_H-M   'P 1'
#
loop_
_entity.id
_entity.type
_entity.pdbx_description
1 polymer ?
#
loop_
_entity_poly.entity_id
_entity_poly.type
_entity_poly.pdbx_seq_one_letter_code
_entity_poly.pdbx_strand_id
1 'polypeptide(L)'
;MYAVAVIGGGVSGLSCALTLADGAKRFDFAKGKKFLVVDSGSSDALKAVLNNVPGVKRGTTGEEYLSFLRAQVEEFEDVNLVEGEVCEVVKEGERFKVILSDGREFEAELVVFATGFHSFPVKTELVEVVPHLKSPRPGKIALKPKAEGVFVCGNAAGEITMVATAAGSGVSVACDILSRWAGKVVVPHDSIG
;
A
#
# COMPACT_ATOMS: atom_id res chain seq x y z
N MET A 1 14.52 3.31 -10.75
CA MET A 1 14.56 2.70 -9.41
C MET A 1 13.64 3.50 -8.48
N TYR A 2 12.85 2.83 -7.67
CA TYR A 2 11.90 3.42 -6.73
C TYR A 2 12.41 3.26 -5.29
N ALA A 3 12.07 4.18 -4.41
CA ALA A 3 12.34 4.05 -2.98
C ALA A 3 11.38 3.03 -2.33
N VAL A 4 10.13 2.99 -2.81
CA VAL A 4 9.12 2.02 -2.36
C VAL A 4 8.29 1.55 -3.55
N ALA A 5 8.05 0.24 -3.64
CA ALA A 5 7.03 -0.35 -4.51
C ALA A 5 5.86 -0.84 -3.64
N VAL A 6 4.67 -0.32 -3.90
CA VAL A 6 3.41 -0.73 -3.27
C VAL A 6 2.67 -1.67 -4.24
N ILE A 7 2.41 -2.89 -3.80
CA ILE A 7 1.73 -3.91 -4.59
C ILE A 7 0.27 -3.97 -4.15
N GLY A 8 -0.60 -3.42 -4.97
CA GLY A 8 -2.03 -3.25 -4.75
C GLY A 8 -2.44 -1.78 -4.63
N GLY A 9 -3.30 -1.32 -5.55
CA GLY A 9 -3.87 0.04 -5.61
C GLY A 9 -5.25 0.15 -4.94
N GLY A 10 -5.52 -0.69 -3.94
CA GLY A 10 -6.69 -0.57 -3.09
C GLY A 10 -6.54 0.54 -2.04
N VAL A 11 -7.52 0.64 -1.12
CA VAL A 11 -7.56 1.69 -0.09
C VAL A 11 -6.25 1.80 0.69
N SER A 12 -5.70 0.69 1.18
CA SER A 12 -4.47 0.71 1.99
C SER A 12 -3.23 1.08 1.18
N GLY A 13 -3.11 0.58 -0.06
CA GLY A 13 -1.98 0.88 -0.93
C GLY A 13 -1.95 2.33 -1.37
N LEU A 14 -3.10 2.88 -1.82
CA LEU A 14 -3.20 4.30 -2.19
C LEU A 14 -2.97 5.21 -0.99
N SER A 15 -3.51 4.88 0.20
CA SER A 15 -3.25 5.66 1.42
C SER A 15 -1.78 5.64 1.84
N CYS A 16 -1.10 4.50 1.67
CA CYS A 16 0.34 4.38 1.90
C CYS A 16 1.12 5.27 0.92
N ALA A 17 0.84 5.18 -0.37
CA ALA A 17 1.52 5.96 -1.40
C ALA A 17 1.30 7.47 -1.23
N LEU A 18 0.06 7.89 -0.92
CA LEU A 18 -0.28 9.29 -0.64
C LEU A 18 0.54 9.84 0.52
N THR A 19 0.60 9.10 1.63
CA THR A 19 1.33 9.52 2.83
C THR A 19 2.84 9.56 2.60
N LEU A 20 3.40 8.60 1.85
CA LEU A 20 4.82 8.60 1.47
C LEU A 20 5.16 9.81 0.58
N ALA A 21 4.33 10.11 -0.40
CA ALA A 21 4.53 11.21 -1.33
C ALA A 21 4.43 12.58 -0.63
N ASP A 22 3.44 12.75 0.26
CA ASP A 22 3.33 13.94 1.07
C ASP A 22 4.54 14.11 2.01
N GLY A 23 5.00 13.01 2.65
CA GLY A 23 6.21 13.00 3.45
C GLY A 23 7.47 13.37 2.65
N ALA A 24 7.59 12.93 1.39
CA ALA A 24 8.70 13.29 0.51
C ALA A 24 8.73 14.77 0.13
N LYS A 25 7.58 15.43 0.08
CA LYS A 25 7.52 16.90 -0.11
C LYS A 25 7.92 17.68 1.15
N ARG A 26 7.69 17.12 2.33
CA ARG A 26 7.89 17.81 3.63
C ARG A 26 9.26 17.61 4.24
N PHE A 27 9.84 16.43 4.05
CA PHE A 27 11.05 16.01 4.76
C PHE A 27 12.26 15.93 3.83
N ASP A 28 13.32 16.65 4.15
CA ASP A 28 14.55 16.67 3.35
C ASP A 28 15.17 15.27 3.17
N PHE A 29 15.06 14.39 4.19
CA PHE A 29 15.58 13.01 4.12
C PHE A 29 14.81 12.11 3.13
N ALA A 30 13.61 12.52 2.73
CA ALA A 30 12.77 11.80 1.77
C ALA A 30 12.66 12.51 0.41
N LYS A 31 13.23 13.71 0.27
CA LYS A 31 13.14 14.53 -0.93
C LYS A 31 13.71 13.82 -2.17
N GLY A 32 12.94 13.86 -3.26
CA GLY A 32 13.30 13.25 -4.54
C GLY A 32 13.16 11.73 -4.59
N LYS A 33 12.64 11.09 -3.52
CA LYS A 33 12.30 9.68 -3.53
C LYS A 33 11.08 9.44 -4.42
N LYS A 34 11.13 8.39 -5.24
CA LYS A 34 10.06 8.01 -6.15
C LYS A 34 9.35 6.75 -5.64
N PHE A 35 8.06 6.69 -5.87
CA PHE A 35 7.18 5.62 -5.44
C PHE A 35 6.49 4.95 -6.63
N LEU A 36 6.36 3.63 -6.56
CA LEU A 36 5.61 2.83 -7.52
C LEU A 36 4.38 2.27 -6.82
N VAL A 37 3.23 2.35 -7.48
CA VAL A 37 2.04 1.57 -7.10
C VAL A 37 1.65 0.71 -8.29
N VAL A 38 1.58 -0.60 -8.10
CA VAL A 38 1.06 -1.53 -9.12
C VAL A 38 -0.34 -1.96 -8.72
N ASP A 39 -1.32 -1.67 -9.57
CA ASP A 39 -2.73 -1.94 -9.31
C ASP A 39 -3.33 -2.88 -10.37
N SER A 40 -3.85 -4.01 -9.93
CA SER A 40 -4.57 -4.96 -10.78
C SER A 40 -6.05 -4.59 -11.04
N GLY A 41 -6.54 -3.51 -10.42
CA GLY A 41 -7.93 -3.08 -10.54
C GLY A 41 -8.95 -3.94 -9.78
N SER A 42 -8.51 -4.87 -8.92
CA SER A 42 -9.36 -5.88 -8.30
C SER A 42 -9.72 -5.62 -6.82
N SER A 43 -9.76 -4.36 -6.39
CA SER A 43 -10.05 -4.01 -5.00
C SER A 43 -11.46 -4.41 -4.55
N ASP A 44 -11.56 -5.04 -3.37
CA ASP A 44 -12.85 -5.34 -2.73
C ASP A 44 -13.69 -4.10 -2.42
N ALA A 45 -13.05 -2.96 -2.24
CA ALA A 45 -13.73 -1.70 -1.98
C ALA A 45 -14.67 -1.31 -3.11
N LEU A 46 -14.40 -1.70 -4.37
CA LEU A 46 -15.25 -1.44 -5.53
C LEU A 46 -16.69 -1.95 -5.36
N LYS A 47 -16.89 -2.98 -4.54
CA LYS A 47 -18.20 -3.61 -4.29
C LYS A 47 -18.93 -3.00 -3.08
N ALA A 48 -18.34 -2.00 -2.42
CA ALA A 48 -18.88 -1.44 -1.19
C ALA A 48 -19.75 -0.21 -1.42
N VAL A 49 -20.70 0.01 -0.50
CA VAL A 49 -21.34 1.32 -0.28
C VAL A 49 -20.94 1.79 1.12
N LEU A 50 -20.33 2.97 1.18
CA LEU A 50 -19.69 3.50 2.38
C LEU A 50 -20.70 4.30 3.20
N ASN A 51 -21.12 3.74 4.34
CA ASN A 51 -22.06 4.38 5.25
C ASN A 51 -21.47 4.77 6.61
N ASN A 52 -20.24 4.30 6.90
CA ASN A 52 -19.61 4.39 8.21
C ASN A 52 -18.11 4.69 8.15
N VAL A 53 -17.66 5.37 7.09
CA VAL A 53 -16.29 5.85 6.97
C VAL A 53 -16.22 7.30 7.44
N PRO A 54 -15.47 7.61 8.51
CA PRO A 54 -15.34 8.98 9.01
C PRO A 54 -14.85 9.94 7.91
N GLY A 55 -15.49 11.12 7.79
CA GLY A 55 -15.13 12.12 6.81
C GLY A 55 -15.62 11.86 5.37
N VAL A 56 -16.24 10.70 5.11
CA VAL A 56 -16.80 10.35 3.81
C VAL A 56 -18.33 10.51 3.84
N LYS A 57 -18.89 11.12 2.79
CA LYS A 57 -20.35 11.27 2.67
C LYS A 57 -21.00 9.89 2.69
N ARG A 58 -22.04 9.74 3.50
CA ARG A 58 -22.81 8.51 3.58
C ARG A 58 -23.44 8.17 2.23
N GLY A 59 -23.31 6.91 1.79
CA GLY A 59 -23.78 6.44 0.50
C GLY A 59 -22.76 6.56 -0.64
N THR A 60 -21.57 7.13 -0.41
CA THR A 60 -20.48 7.10 -1.38
C THR A 60 -20.17 5.65 -1.77
N THR A 61 -20.04 5.37 -3.05
CA THR A 61 -19.63 4.05 -3.53
C THR A 61 -18.12 3.85 -3.31
N GLY A 62 -17.69 2.60 -3.23
CA GLY A 62 -16.27 2.30 -3.13
C GLY A 62 -15.49 2.70 -4.39
N GLU A 63 -16.15 2.68 -5.54
CA GLU A 63 -15.57 3.16 -6.81
C GLU A 63 -15.30 4.67 -6.75
N GLU A 64 -16.30 5.48 -6.34
CA GLU A 64 -16.12 6.92 -6.14
C GLU A 64 -15.00 7.23 -5.14
N TYR A 65 -14.94 6.48 -4.04
CA TYR A 65 -13.92 6.66 -3.02
C TYR A 65 -12.51 6.32 -3.52
N LEU A 66 -12.35 5.19 -4.24
CA LEU A 66 -11.06 4.81 -4.82
C LEU A 66 -10.62 5.77 -5.92
N SER A 67 -11.55 6.25 -6.75
CA SER A 67 -11.28 7.27 -7.77
C SER A 67 -10.78 8.57 -7.12
N PHE A 68 -11.40 8.98 -6.01
CA PHE A 68 -10.96 10.15 -5.25
C PHE A 68 -9.55 9.96 -4.67
N LEU A 69 -9.27 8.81 -4.03
CA LEU A 69 -7.93 8.51 -3.52
C LEU A 69 -6.86 8.47 -4.62
N ARG A 70 -7.22 7.86 -5.77
CA ARG A 70 -6.31 7.80 -6.92
C ARG A 70 -6.00 9.20 -7.43
N ALA A 71 -7.00 10.06 -7.58
CA ALA A 71 -6.81 11.44 -8.01
C ALA A 71 -5.87 12.22 -7.06
N GLN A 72 -6.02 12.02 -5.73
CA GLN A 72 -5.10 12.63 -4.76
C GLN A 72 -3.65 12.15 -4.93
N VAL A 73 -3.45 10.87 -5.22
CA VAL A 73 -2.12 10.30 -5.44
C VAL A 73 -1.52 10.82 -6.76
N GLU A 74 -2.31 10.98 -7.80
CA GLU A 74 -1.91 11.49 -9.12
C GLU A 74 -1.46 12.97 -9.10
N GLU A 75 -1.80 13.74 -8.05
CA GLU A 75 -1.28 15.09 -7.86
C GLU A 75 0.24 15.10 -7.54
N PHE A 76 0.82 13.95 -7.20
CA PHE A 76 2.22 13.81 -6.85
C PHE A 76 3.03 13.21 -8.01
N GLU A 77 3.85 14.03 -8.65
CA GLU A 77 4.72 13.62 -9.78
C GLU A 77 5.74 12.52 -9.42
N ASP A 78 6.03 12.36 -8.12
CA ASP A 78 6.95 11.34 -7.61
C ASP A 78 6.29 9.96 -7.45
N VAL A 79 4.97 9.83 -7.70
CA VAL A 79 4.26 8.55 -7.66
C VAL A 79 3.92 8.08 -9.08
N ASN A 80 4.40 6.89 -9.41
CA ASN A 80 4.05 6.20 -10.65
C ASN A 80 2.97 5.16 -10.39
N LEU A 81 1.76 5.40 -10.88
CA LEU A 81 0.65 4.45 -10.86
C LEU A 81 0.70 3.58 -12.11
N VAL A 82 0.89 2.29 -11.94
CA VAL A 82 1.01 1.32 -13.03
C VAL A 82 -0.13 0.31 -12.94
N GLU A 83 -0.91 0.21 -14.00
CA GLU A 83 -1.88 -0.88 -14.13
C GLU A 83 -1.17 -2.16 -14.53
N GLY A 84 -1.48 -3.24 -13.79
CA GLY A 84 -0.90 -4.54 -14.04
C GLY A 84 -1.02 -5.48 -12.84
N GLU A 85 -0.70 -6.74 -13.08
CA GLU A 85 -0.70 -7.79 -12.08
C GLU A 85 0.74 -8.21 -11.77
N VAL A 86 1.13 -8.11 -10.50
CA VAL A 86 2.44 -8.59 -10.04
C VAL A 86 2.38 -10.11 -9.90
N CYS A 87 3.27 -10.81 -10.60
CA CYS A 87 3.38 -12.26 -10.52
C CYS A 87 4.55 -12.76 -9.68
N GLU A 88 5.60 -11.97 -9.52
CA GLU A 88 6.76 -12.36 -8.72
C GLU A 88 7.42 -11.16 -8.04
N VAL A 89 7.92 -11.35 -6.82
CA VAL A 89 8.78 -10.39 -6.12
C VAL A 89 9.94 -11.13 -5.51
N VAL A 90 11.16 -10.73 -5.88
CA VAL A 90 12.39 -11.33 -5.37
C VAL A 90 13.30 -10.27 -4.76
N LYS A 91 14.12 -10.68 -3.79
CA LYS A 91 15.17 -9.84 -3.24
C LYS A 91 16.49 -10.16 -3.94
N GLU A 92 17.09 -9.14 -4.54
CA GLU A 92 18.40 -9.21 -5.20
C GLU A 92 19.38 -8.27 -4.49
N GLY A 93 20.21 -8.81 -3.62
CA GLY A 93 21.08 -8.02 -2.75
C GLY A 93 20.28 -7.13 -1.80
N GLU A 94 20.46 -5.82 -1.89
CA GLU A 94 19.77 -4.81 -1.07
C GLU A 94 18.48 -4.28 -1.71
N ARG A 95 18.06 -4.84 -2.86
CA ARG A 95 16.92 -4.37 -3.63
C ARG A 95 15.88 -5.45 -3.82
N PHE A 96 14.69 -4.99 -4.20
CA PHE A 96 13.58 -5.85 -4.59
C PHE A 96 13.30 -5.65 -6.07
N LYS A 97 13.12 -6.75 -6.79
CA LYS A 97 12.66 -6.80 -8.16
C LYS A 97 11.19 -7.20 -8.16
N VAL A 98 10.36 -6.36 -8.76
CA VAL A 98 8.91 -6.56 -8.90
C VAL A 98 8.64 -6.88 -10.36
N ILE A 99 8.07 -8.05 -10.64
CA ILE A 99 7.84 -8.59 -11.99
C ILE A 99 6.34 -8.70 -12.21
N LEU A 100 5.86 -8.12 -13.32
CA LEU A 100 4.48 -8.16 -13.74
C LEU A 100 4.22 -9.33 -14.69
N SER A 101 2.97 -9.78 -14.77
CA SER A 101 2.53 -10.87 -15.65
C SER A 101 2.77 -10.59 -17.14
N ASP A 102 2.86 -9.32 -17.54
CA ASP A 102 3.13 -8.89 -18.90
C ASP A 102 4.64 -8.72 -19.22
N GLY A 103 5.51 -9.08 -18.28
CA GLY A 103 6.96 -9.05 -18.42
C GLY A 103 7.61 -7.73 -18.06
N ARG A 104 6.87 -6.69 -17.68
CA ARG A 104 7.47 -5.46 -17.12
C ARG A 104 8.14 -5.75 -15.78
N GLU A 105 9.29 -5.11 -15.54
CA GLU A 105 10.07 -5.28 -14.32
C GLU A 105 10.39 -3.91 -13.73
N PHE A 106 10.36 -3.84 -12.39
CA PHE A 106 10.68 -2.64 -11.63
C PHE A 106 11.58 -2.97 -10.46
N GLU A 107 12.48 -2.05 -10.12
CA GLU A 107 13.35 -2.17 -8.94
C GLU A 107 12.96 -1.17 -7.85
N ALA A 108 12.97 -1.63 -6.58
CA ALA A 108 12.70 -0.81 -5.41
C ALA A 108 13.62 -1.13 -4.24
N GLU A 109 13.83 -0.16 -3.35
CA GLU A 109 14.56 -0.33 -2.09
C GLU A 109 13.70 -1.02 -1.02
N LEU A 110 12.40 -0.75 -1.01
CA LEU A 110 11.42 -1.29 -0.07
C LEU A 110 10.17 -1.77 -0.83
N VAL A 111 9.48 -2.76 -0.27
CA VAL A 111 8.24 -3.30 -0.83
C VAL A 111 7.13 -3.29 0.21
N VAL A 112 5.93 -2.87 -0.18
CA VAL A 112 4.70 -2.92 0.62
C VAL A 112 3.68 -3.81 -0.09
N PHE A 113 3.26 -4.90 0.55
CA PHE A 113 2.15 -5.71 0.07
C PHE A 113 0.82 -5.19 0.61
N ALA A 114 -0.03 -4.72 -0.29
CA ALA A 114 -1.38 -4.20 -0.05
C ALA A 114 -2.43 -5.03 -0.83
N THR A 115 -2.21 -6.34 -0.93
CA THR A 115 -2.84 -7.27 -1.89
C THR A 115 -4.20 -7.80 -1.45
N GLY A 116 -4.80 -7.24 -0.39
CA GLY A 116 -6.06 -7.75 0.13
C GLY A 116 -5.90 -9.06 0.91
N PHE A 117 -6.97 -9.90 0.96
CA PHE A 117 -7.03 -11.06 1.85
C PHE A 117 -7.70 -12.30 1.25
N HIS A 118 -7.95 -12.31 -0.07
CA HIS A 118 -8.62 -13.44 -0.74
C HIS A 118 -7.65 -14.53 -1.17
N SER A 119 -6.62 -14.14 -1.90
CA SER A 119 -5.58 -15.03 -2.41
C SER A 119 -4.28 -14.24 -2.52
N PHE A 120 -3.18 -14.94 -2.61
CA PHE A 120 -1.87 -14.34 -2.81
C PHE A 120 -1.15 -15.09 -3.94
N PRO A 121 -1.37 -14.71 -5.22
CA PRO A 121 -0.79 -15.38 -6.36
C PRO A 121 0.66 -14.96 -6.64
N VAL A 122 1.21 -14.01 -5.88
CA VAL A 122 2.57 -13.51 -6.08
C VAL A 122 3.58 -14.55 -5.61
N LYS A 123 4.45 -14.98 -6.50
CA LYS A 123 5.57 -15.86 -6.16
C LYS A 123 6.63 -15.08 -5.39
N THR A 124 6.86 -15.45 -4.13
CA THR A 124 7.89 -14.81 -3.28
C THR A 124 8.14 -15.63 -2.02
N GLU A 125 9.36 -15.52 -1.48
CA GLU A 125 9.73 -16.04 -0.16
C GLU A 125 9.75 -14.96 0.94
N LEU A 126 9.42 -13.71 0.56
CA LEU A 126 9.55 -12.52 1.41
C LEU A 126 8.43 -12.39 2.45
N VAL A 127 7.35 -13.14 2.29
CA VAL A 127 6.21 -13.17 3.21
C VAL A 127 5.77 -14.61 3.47
N GLU A 128 5.17 -14.83 4.63
CA GLU A 128 4.47 -16.05 4.99
C GLU A 128 2.96 -15.81 4.87
N VAL A 129 2.27 -16.71 4.18
CA VAL A 129 0.81 -16.70 4.10
C VAL A 129 0.24 -17.40 5.34
N VAL A 130 -0.59 -16.71 6.11
CA VAL A 130 -1.20 -17.20 7.34
C VAL A 130 -2.72 -17.00 7.31
N PRO A 131 -3.51 -17.70 8.15
CA PRO A 131 -4.93 -17.43 8.29
C PRO A 131 -5.21 -16.01 8.78
N HIS A 132 -6.22 -15.36 8.21
CA HIS A 132 -6.67 -14.04 8.64
C HIS A 132 -7.58 -14.13 9.87
N LEU A 133 -7.05 -13.87 11.05
CA LEU A 133 -7.75 -14.10 12.33
C LEU A 133 -8.89 -13.12 12.63
N LYS A 134 -8.89 -11.92 12.03
CA LYS A 134 -9.92 -10.89 12.25
C LYS A 134 -10.98 -10.87 11.13
N SER A 135 -10.95 -11.81 10.19
CA SER A 135 -11.97 -11.91 9.15
C SER A 135 -13.20 -12.68 9.66
N PRO A 136 -14.42 -12.16 9.46
CA PRO A 136 -15.65 -12.91 9.76
C PRO A 136 -15.93 -14.03 8.75
N ARG A 137 -15.17 -14.08 7.64
CA ARG A 137 -15.31 -15.07 6.57
C ARG A 137 -14.19 -16.09 6.64
N PRO A 138 -14.48 -17.40 6.62
CA PRO A 138 -13.44 -18.44 6.61
C PRO A 138 -12.61 -18.40 5.31
N GLY A 139 -11.42 -19.00 5.35
CA GLY A 139 -10.54 -19.14 4.20
C GLY A 139 -9.85 -17.83 3.74
N LYS A 140 -9.94 -16.77 4.54
CA LYS A 140 -9.19 -15.54 4.27
C LYS A 140 -7.78 -15.63 4.81
N ILE A 141 -6.87 -14.94 4.13
CA ILE A 141 -5.44 -14.96 4.41
C ILE A 141 -4.92 -13.61 4.87
N ALA A 142 -3.82 -13.64 5.59
CA ALA A 142 -2.96 -12.50 5.89
C ALA A 142 -1.51 -12.85 5.54
N LEU A 143 -0.67 -11.84 5.46
CA LEU A 143 0.74 -11.96 5.15
C LEU A 143 1.58 -11.50 6.35
N LYS A 144 2.64 -12.24 6.65
CA LYS A 144 3.66 -11.84 7.63
C LYS A 144 4.98 -11.60 6.92
N PRO A 145 5.59 -10.40 7.06
CA PRO A 145 6.92 -10.15 6.51
C PRO A 145 7.96 -11.13 7.07
N LYS A 146 8.84 -11.63 6.21
CA LYS A 146 9.98 -12.52 6.56
C LYS A 146 11.33 -11.90 6.27
N ALA A 147 11.37 -10.75 5.63
CA ALA A 147 12.61 -10.09 5.25
C ALA A 147 12.58 -8.61 5.65
N GLU A 148 13.76 -8.06 5.92
CA GLU A 148 13.94 -6.64 6.13
C GLU A 148 13.64 -5.87 4.84
N GLY A 149 12.96 -4.70 4.97
CA GLY A 149 12.54 -3.90 3.83
C GLY A 149 11.18 -4.31 3.23
N VAL A 150 10.54 -5.32 3.81
CA VAL A 150 9.22 -5.80 3.41
C VAL A 150 8.18 -5.36 4.43
N PHE A 151 7.10 -4.76 3.95
CA PHE A 151 5.97 -4.29 4.75
C PHE A 151 4.66 -4.89 4.20
N VAL A 152 3.65 -4.91 5.05
CA VAL A 152 2.29 -5.36 4.68
C VAL A 152 1.28 -4.40 5.28
N CYS A 153 0.25 -4.01 4.54
CA CYS A 153 -0.79 -3.14 5.04
C CYS A 153 -2.21 -3.58 4.66
N GLY A 154 -3.19 -3.02 5.35
CA GLY A 154 -4.61 -3.28 5.13
C GLY A 154 -5.04 -4.70 5.49
N ASN A 155 -5.98 -5.24 4.73
CA ASN A 155 -6.47 -6.61 4.96
C ASN A 155 -5.36 -7.66 4.81
N ALA A 156 -4.38 -7.42 3.96
CA ALA A 156 -3.21 -8.28 3.84
C ALA A 156 -2.41 -8.38 5.15
N ALA A 157 -2.38 -7.33 5.98
CA ALA A 157 -1.75 -7.34 7.29
C ALA A 157 -2.62 -7.98 8.39
N GLY A 158 -3.80 -8.53 8.04
CA GLY A 158 -4.73 -9.10 9.00
C GLY A 158 -5.57 -8.05 9.74
N GLU A 159 -5.73 -6.84 9.18
CA GLU A 159 -6.59 -5.82 9.75
C GLU A 159 -8.07 -6.13 9.56
N ILE A 160 -8.92 -5.56 10.42
CA ILE A 160 -10.37 -5.67 10.28
C ILE A 160 -10.78 -5.09 8.92
N THR A 161 -11.69 -5.80 8.23
CA THR A 161 -12.16 -5.47 6.88
C THR A 161 -13.07 -4.23 6.83
N MET A 162 -12.53 -3.08 7.18
CA MET A 162 -13.21 -1.79 7.11
C MET A 162 -12.35 -0.80 6.33
N VAL A 163 -12.97 0.09 5.57
CA VAL A 163 -12.26 1.09 4.76
C VAL A 163 -11.37 1.98 5.62
N ALA A 164 -11.87 2.44 6.77
CA ALA A 164 -11.11 3.30 7.68
C ALA A 164 -9.87 2.60 8.27
N THR A 165 -9.97 1.31 8.64
CA THR A 165 -8.83 0.54 9.14
C THR A 165 -7.83 0.23 8.04
N ALA A 166 -8.30 -0.06 6.83
CA ALA A 166 -7.42 -0.27 5.68
C ALA A 166 -6.63 1.00 5.33
N ALA A 167 -7.29 2.17 5.30
CA ALA A 167 -6.62 3.46 5.10
C ALA A 167 -5.61 3.74 6.20
N GLY A 168 -6.00 3.63 7.47
CA GLY A 168 -5.13 3.85 8.62
C GLY A 168 -3.92 2.91 8.64
N SER A 169 -4.08 1.64 8.24
CA SER A 169 -2.98 0.70 8.12
C SER A 169 -1.97 1.12 7.04
N GLY A 170 -2.44 1.61 5.89
CA GLY A 170 -1.57 2.15 4.85
C GLY A 170 -0.79 3.37 5.33
N VAL A 171 -1.46 4.31 6.02
CA VAL A 171 -0.83 5.49 6.64
C VAL A 171 0.23 5.07 7.66
N SER A 172 -0.08 4.12 8.55
CA SER A 172 0.86 3.64 9.56
C SER A 172 2.13 3.06 8.95
N VAL A 173 2.01 2.21 7.93
CA VAL A 173 3.18 1.66 7.21
C VAL A 173 4.00 2.77 6.54
N ALA A 174 3.37 3.77 5.96
CA ALA A 174 4.08 4.91 5.39
C ALA A 174 4.87 5.69 6.45
N CYS A 175 4.26 5.94 7.62
CA CYS A 175 4.93 6.59 8.76
C CYS A 175 6.11 5.75 9.29
N ASP A 176 5.98 4.42 9.34
CA ASP A 176 7.07 3.52 9.73
C ASP A 176 8.25 3.61 8.74
N ILE A 177 7.97 3.65 7.43
CA ILE A 177 8.99 3.82 6.39
C ILE A 177 9.67 5.19 6.51
N LEU A 178 8.91 6.27 6.65
CA LEU A 178 9.44 7.62 6.84
C LEU A 178 10.28 7.71 8.12
N SER A 179 9.81 7.12 9.21
CA SER A 179 10.53 7.07 10.49
C SER A 179 11.84 6.28 10.39
N ARG A 180 11.84 5.18 9.63
CA ARG A 180 13.05 4.41 9.32
C ARG A 180 14.08 5.27 8.60
N TRP A 181 13.70 6.04 7.58
CA TRP A 181 14.61 6.94 6.88
C TRP A 181 15.11 8.09 7.75
N ALA A 182 14.24 8.61 8.64
CA ALA A 182 14.59 9.68 9.57
C ALA A 182 15.46 9.23 10.75
N GLY A 183 15.53 7.94 11.07
CA GLY A 183 16.14 7.40 12.29
C GLY A 183 15.40 7.78 13.59
N LYS A 184 14.18 8.28 13.50
CA LYS A 184 13.29 8.66 14.62
C LYS A 184 11.85 8.64 14.17
N VAL A 185 10.91 8.61 15.11
CA VAL A 185 9.47 8.68 14.80
C VAL A 185 9.13 10.03 14.16
N VAL A 186 8.52 9.98 12.98
CA VAL A 186 8.00 11.15 12.25
C VAL A 186 6.62 10.83 11.68
N VAL A 187 5.78 11.86 11.57
CA VAL A 187 4.47 11.81 10.91
C VAL A 187 4.33 13.04 10.00
N PRO A 188 3.88 12.85 8.75
CA PRO A 188 3.69 13.97 7.83
C PRO A 188 2.32 14.60 8.11
N HIS A 189 2.29 15.73 8.81
CA HIS A 189 1.12 16.60 8.86
C HIS A 189 1.47 18.02 9.26
N ASP A 190 0.66 18.97 8.83
CA ASP A 190 0.81 20.38 9.17
C ASP A 190 0.06 20.72 10.46
N SER A 191 0.56 21.71 11.17
CA SER A 191 -0.19 22.42 12.20
C SER A 191 -0.59 23.78 11.65
N ILE A 192 -1.83 24.19 11.93
CA ILE A 192 -2.25 25.57 11.79
C ILE A 192 -1.59 26.31 12.93
N GLY A 193 -0.53 27.09 12.62
CA GLY A 193 0.24 27.88 13.58
C GLY A 193 -0.54 29.07 14.12
#